data_a908e15c7cd86d70a68b1832eccaea98
#
_entry.id   a908e15c7cd86d70a68b1832eccaea98
#
_cell.length_a   1.000
_cell.length_b   1.000
_cell.length_c   1.000
_cell.angle_alpha   90.00
_cell.angle_beta   90.00
_cell.angle_gamma   90.00
#
_symmetry.space_group_name_H-M   'P 1'
#
loop_
_entity.id
_entity.type
_entity.pdbx_description
1 polymer ?
#
loop_
_entity_poly.entity_id
_entity_poly.type
_entity_poly.pdbx_seq_one_letter_code
_entity_poly.pdbx_strand_id
1 'polypeptide(L)'
;MSNKKFSLDSKPLRIVLIILCVLLSLIIYKQRRTRNYYKEAAKLTFYNIQPADVADGTYRGKAYTSFLHVQLDVTVQSGKLTKIDIVENEGLGGKQITPLLDEMILQNNSVVAALKGDELASIVFIACVDDALFNGLPESRQLELKKSGDE
;
A
#
# COMPACT_ATOMS: atom_id res chain seq x y z
N MET A 1 39.35 -41.94 -22.35
CA MET A 1 38.40 -41.02 -21.66
C MET A 1 39.07 -39.68 -21.47
N SER A 2 38.74 -38.71 -22.28
CA SER A 2 39.39 -37.39 -22.26
C SER A 2 38.76 -36.52 -21.18
N ASN A 3 39.47 -36.31 -20.04
CA ASN A 3 39.12 -35.33 -19.04
C ASN A 3 39.40 -33.92 -19.59
N LYS A 4 38.40 -33.30 -20.23
CA LYS A 4 38.44 -31.87 -20.49
C LYS A 4 38.43 -31.14 -19.15
N LYS A 5 39.58 -30.75 -18.65
CA LYS A 5 39.72 -29.78 -17.56
C LYS A 5 39.01 -28.51 -18.01
N PHE A 6 37.92 -28.19 -17.39
CA PHE A 6 37.18 -26.94 -17.62
C PHE A 6 38.05 -25.81 -17.08
N SER A 7 38.83 -25.18 -17.96
CA SER A 7 39.67 -24.04 -17.58
C SER A 7 38.78 -22.80 -17.32
N LEU A 8 38.73 -22.36 -16.08
CA LEU A 8 38.06 -21.11 -15.67
C LEU A 8 38.71 -19.86 -16.29
N ASP A 9 39.76 -20.02 -17.09
CA ASP A 9 40.62 -18.96 -17.59
C ASP A 9 40.25 -18.45 -18.99
N SER A 10 39.15 -18.94 -19.56
CA SER A 10 38.69 -18.47 -20.86
C SER A 10 38.01 -17.10 -20.70
N LYS A 11 38.46 -16.08 -21.44
CA LYS A 11 37.89 -14.72 -21.48
C LYS A 11 36.35 -14.72 -21.59
N PRO A 12 35.72 -15.58 -22.44
CA PRO A 12 34.25 -15.63 -22.52
C PRO A 12 33.57 -16.10 -21.21
N LEU A 13 34.19 -17.03 -20.47
CA LEU A 13 33.65 -17.54 -19.23
C LEU A 13 33.66 -16.45 -18.12
N ARG A 14 34.70 -15.63 -18.04
CA ARG A 14 34.80 -14.51 -17.11
C ARG A 14 33.70 -13.48 -17.40
N ILE A 15 33.45 -13.16 -18.67
CA ILE A 15 32.38 -12.23 -19.08
C ILE A 15 31.01 -12.78 -18.65
N VAL A 16 30.73 -14.06 -18.88
CA VAL A 16 29.48 -14.68 -18.47
C VAL A 16 29.29 -14.62 -16.94
N LEU A 17 30.35 -14.89 -16.16
CA LEU A 17 30.30 -14.79 -14.70
C LEU A 17 30.02 -13.37 -14.22
N ILE A 18 30.62 -12.36 -14.83
CA ILE A 18 30.37 -10.95 -14.49
C ILE A 18 28.91 -10.59 -14.77
N ILE A 19 28.38 -10.97 -15.95
CA ILE A 19 26.98 -10.73 -16.30
C ILE A 19 26.06 -11.41 -15.29
N LEU A 20 26.34 -12.65 -14.92
CA LEU A 20 25.55 -13.39 -13.93
C LEU A 20 25.56 -12.70 -12.55
N CYS A 21 26.73 -12.24 -12.10
CA CYS A 21 26.85 -11.49 -10.84
C CYS A 21 26.05 -10.19 -10.86
N VAL A 22 26.07 -9.46 -11.97
CA VAL A 22 25.30 -8.23 -12.13
C VAL A 22 23.80 -8.53 -12.09
N LEU A 23 23.34 -9.56 -12.80
CA LEU A 23 21.93 -9.97 -12.78
C LEU A 23 21.47 -10.39 -11.37
N LEU A 24 22.27 -11.20 -10.66
CA LEU A 24 21.99 -11.58 -9.27
C LEU A 24 21.93 -10.36 -8.34
N SER A 25 22.86 -9.42 -8.51
CA SER A 25 22.87 -8.17 -7.71
C SER A 25 21.60 -7.36 -7.94
N LEU A 26 21.12 -7.25 -9.18
CA LEU A 26 19.89 -6.55 -9.52
C LEU A 26 18.65 -7.24 -8.92
N ILE A 27 18.61 -8.58 -8.94
CA ILE A 27 17.51 -9.34 -8.33
C ILE A 27 17.48 -9.13 -6.82
N ILE A 28 18.63 -9.21 -6.15
CA ILE A 28 18.74 -9.00 -4.70
C ILE A 28 18.33 -7.55 -4.34
N TYR A 29 18.79 -6.56 -5.13
CA TYR A 29 18.43 -5.17 -4.93
C TYR A 29 16.90 -4.96 -5.03
N LYS A 30 16.27 -5.53 -6.08
CA LYS A 30 14.82 -5.45 -6.29
C LYS A 30 14.05 -6.09 -5.12
N GLN A 31 14.47 -7.27 -4.66
CA GLN A 31 13.85 -7.96 -3.51
C GLN A 31 13.96 -7.15 -2.22
N ARG A 32 15.14 -6.57 -1.93
CA ARG A 32 15.33 -5.73 -0.73
C ARG A 32 14.44 -4.49 -0.77
N ARG A 33 14.33 -3.84 -1.92
CA ARG A 33 13.49 -2.66 -2.11
C ARG A 33 12.01 -2.97 -1.87
N THR A 34 11.50 -4.03 -2.48
CA THR A 34 10.10 -4.47 -2.29
C THR A 34 9.83 -4.81 -0.82
N ARG A 35 10.73 -5.53 -0.16
CA ARG A 35 10.60 -5.87 1.27
C ARG A 35 10.55 -4.62 2.17
N ASN A 36 11.29 -3.57 1.84
CA ASN A 36 11.25 -2.32 2.60
C ASN A 36 9.90 -1.61 2.42
N TYR A 37 9.31 -1.63 1.24
CA TYR A 37 7.98 -1.07 1.00
C TYR A 37 6.89 -1.78 1.81
N TYR A 38 6.92 -3.12 1.90
CA TYR A 38 5.99 -3.87 2.76
C TYR A 38 6.17 -3.52 4.25
N LYS A 39 7.40 -3.36 4.73
CA LYS A 39 7.67 -2.94 6.10
C LYS A 39 7.15 -1.54 6.40
N GLU A 40 7.20 -0.65 5.42
CA GLU A 40 6.72 0.71 5.55
C GLU A 40 5.18 0.76 5.51
N ALA A 41 4.57 0.03 4.58
CA ALA A 41 3.11 -0.11 4.54
C ALA A 41 2.54 -0.74 5.83
N ALA A 42 3.27 -1.68 6.45
CA ALA A 42 2.88 -2.28 7.72
C ALA A 42 2.94 -1.33 8.93
N LYS A 43 3.54 -0.14 8.78
CA LYS A 43 3.56 0.90 9.82
C LYS A 43 2.37 1.87 9.71
N LEU A 44 1.58 1.77 8.64
CA LEU A 44 0.38 2.58 8.53
C LEU A 44 -0.60 2.20 9.63
N THR A 45 -1.20 3.21 10.23
CA THR A 45 -2.19 3.00 11.30
C THR A 45 -3.54 2.67 10.68
N PHE A 46 -4.22 1.67 11.24
CA PHE A 46 -5.57 1.27 10.87
C PHE A 46 -6.44 1.31 12.11
N TYR A 47 -7.46 2.14 12.09
CA TYR A 47 -8.41 2.28 13.19
C TYR A 47 -9.66 1.39 13.01
N ASN A 48 -9.83 0.82 11.81
CA ASN A 48 -11.00 0.00 11.43
C ASN A 48 -12.34 0.69 11.70
N ILE A 49 -12.43 1.95 11.29
CA ILE A 49 -13.61 2.76 11.53
C ILE A 49 -14.77 2.29 10.65
N GLN A 50 -15.92 2.07 11.28
CA GLN A 50 -17.14 1.75 10.54
C GLN A 50 -17.78 3.04 10.01
N PRO A 51 -18.23 3.09 8.76
CA PRO A 51 -18.89 4.29 8.20
C PRO A 51 -20.13 4.70 8.99
N ALA A 52 -20.80 3.75 9.67
CA ALA A 52 -21.94 4.00 10.52
C ALA A 52 -21.64 4.84 11.78
N ASP A 53 -20.38 4.86 12.22
CA ASP A 53 -19.93 5.65 13.39
C ASP A 53 -19.54 7.08 13.03
N VAL A 54 -19.52 7.40 11.73
CA VAL A 54 -19.07 8.67 11.19
C VAL A 54 -20.27 9.56 10.84
N ALA A 55 -20.22 10.84 11.16
CA ALA A 55 -21.26 11.80 10.79
C ALA A 55 -21.34 11.95 9.25
N ASP A 56 -22.51 12.35 8.76
CA ASP A 56 -22.69 12.64 7.34
C ASP A 56 -21.78 13.80 6.91
N GLY A 57 -21.03 13.64 5.83
CA GLY A 57 -20.09 14.63 5.34
C GLY A 57 -19.06 14.06 4.37
N THR A 58 -18.16 14.93 3.93
CA THR A 58 -17.00 14.55 3.12
C THR A 58 -15.73 14.83 3.91
N TYR A 59 -14.91 13.81 4.05
CA TYR A 59 -13.71 13.81 4.88
C TYR A 59 -12.48 13.48 4.05
N ARG A 60 -11.41 14.23 4.27
CA ARG A 60 -10.13 13.99 3.60
C ARG A 60 -9.26 13.07 4.41
N GLY A 61 -8.83 11.97 3.79
CA GLY A 61 -7.81 11.07 4.31
C GLY A 61 -6.48 11.26 3.57
N LYS A 62 -5.40 10.88 4.25
CA LYS A 62 -4.04 10.94 3.73
C LYS A 62 -3.27 9.70 4.16
N ALA A 63 -2.53 9.12 3.21
CA ALA A 63 -1.58 8.04 3.50
C ALA A 63 -0.32 8.25 2.68
N TYR A 64 0.79 8.51 3.35
CA TYR A 64 2.08 8.80 2.74
C TYR A 64 3.11 7.76 3.12
N THR A 65 3.71 7.16 2.10
CA THR A 65 4.85 6.26 2.21
C THR A 65 5.99 6.79 1.34
N SER A 66 7.19 6.21 1.43
CA SER A 66 8.31 6.58 0.56
C SER A 66 8.10 6.19 -0.91
N PHE A 67 7.11 5.36 -1.20
CA PHE A 67 6.84 4.85 -2.54
C PHE A 67 5.50 5.27 -3.14
N LEU A 68 4.54 5.70 -2.33
CA LEU A 68 3.21 6.09 -2.77
C LEU A 68 2.61 7.16 -1.84
N HIS A 69 2.13 8.24 -2.41
CA HIS A 69 1.39 9.31 -1.72
C HIS A 69 -0.05 9.29 -2.21
N VAL A 70 -0.99 9.18 -1.28
CA VAL A 70 -2.42 9.14 -1.58
C VAL A 70 -3.17 10.13 -0.72
N GLN A 71 -4.07 10.89 -1.35
CA GLN A 71 -5.11 11.67 -0.68
C GLN A 71 -6.47 11.34 -1.31
N LEU A 72 -7.46 11.12 -0.48
CA LEU A 72 -8.83 10.80 -0.90
C LEU A 72 -9.83 11.71 -0.19
N ASP A 73 -10.91 12.05 -0.88
CA ASP A 73 -12.11 12.62 -0.28
C ASP A 73 -13.17 11.52 -0.21
N VAL A 74 -13.57 11.16 1.01
CA VAL A 74 -14.53 10.10 1.32
C VAL A 74 -15.83 10.72 1.77
N THR A 75 -16.94 10.41 1.10
CA THR A 75 -18.27 10.92 1.44
C THR A 75 -19.08 9.85 2.15
N VAL A 76 -19.57 10.19 3.34
CA VAL A 76 -20.46 9.35 4.15
C VAL A 76 -21.85 10.01 4.18
N GLN A 77 -22.89 9.22 3.93
CA GLN A 77 -24.29 9.63 4.03
C GLN A 77 -25.12 8.54 4.66
N SER A 78 -25.86 8.87 5.71
CA SER A 78 -26.71 7.92 6.45
C SER A 78 -25.95 6.67 6.91
N GLY A 79 -24.70 6.85 7.37
CA GLY A 79 -23.84 5.77 7.84
C GLY A 79 -23.28 4.87 6.73
N LYS A 80 -23.29 5.33 5.47
CA LYS A 80 -22.80 4.57 4.32
C LYS A 80 -21.74 5.36 3.53
N LEU A 81 -20.74 4.63 3.07
CA LEU A 81 -19.82 5.14 2.04
C LEU A 81 -20.60 5.31 0.74
N THR A 82 -20.68 6.54 0.24
CA THR A 82 -21.41 6.83 -1.00
C THR A 82 -20.49 7.23 -2.13
N LYS A 83 -19.31 7.78 -1.81
CA LYS A 83 -18.35 8.23 -2.80
C LYS A 83 -16.93 8.24 -2.25
N ILE A 84 -15.95 7.90 -3.08
CA ILE A 84 -14.52 8.04 -2.79
C ILE A 84 -13.88 8.71 -4.01
N ASP A 85 -13.37 9.93 -3.85
CA ASP A 85 -12.69 10.69 -4.89
C ASP A 85 -11.18 10.70 -4.65
N ILE A 86 -10.41 10.39 -5.68
CA ILE A 86 -8.95 10.46 -5.62
C ILE A 86 -8.52 11.92 -5.83
N VAL A 87 -7.91 12.53 -4.83
CA VAL A 87 -7.36 13.89 -4.88
C VAL A 87 -5.90 13.85 -5.31
N GLU A 88 -5.13 12.91 -4.77
CA GLU A 88 -3.72 12.70 -5.07
C GLU A 88 -3.41 11.21 -5.15
N ASN A 89 -2.66 10.82 -6.18
CA ASN A 89 -2.13 9.45 -6.33
C ASN A 89 -0.78 9.55 -7.06
N GLU A 90 0.29 9.75 -6.29
CA GLU A 90 1.64 9.94 -6.82
C GLU A 90 2.58 8.85 -6.31
N GLY A 91 3.23 8.14 -7.23
CA GLY A 91 4.25 7.14 -6.89
C GLY A 91 4.09 5.80 -7.60
N LEU A 92 4.42 4.73 -6.86
CA LEU A 92 4.46 3.36 -7.39
C LEU A 92 3.18 2.60 -7.06
N GLY A 93 2.39 2.27 -8.08
CA GLY A 93 1.15 1.50 -7.94
C GLY A 93 -0.11 2.37 -7.94
N GLY A 94 -1.26 1.75 -7.67
CA GLY A 94 -2.54 2.44 -7.55
C GLY A 94 -3.12 3.00 -8.85
N LYS A 95 -2.58 2.66 -10.02
CA LYS A 95 -3.12 3.12 -11.31
C LYS A 95 -4.46 2.48 -11.67
N GLN A 96 -4.72 1.29 -11.18
CA GLN A 96 -5.95 0.53 -11.41
C GLN A 96 -6.67 0.24 -10.08
N ILE A 97 -6.72 1.24 -9.20
CA ILE A 97 -7.26 1.09 -7.83
C ILE A 97 -8.79 1.19 -7.77
N THR A 98 -9.44 1.71 -8.82
CA THR A 98 -10.89 1.92 -8.85
C THR A 98 -11.70 0.71 -8.39
N PRO A 99 -11.41 -0.54 -8.80
CA PRO A 99 -12.17 -1.70 -8.31
C PRO A 99 -12.09 -1.90 -6.78
N LEU A 100 -10.98 -1.50 -6.15
CA LEU A 100 -10.86 -1.55 -4.68
C LEU A 100 -11.79 -0.53 -4.02
N LEU A 101 -11.84 0.68 -4.55
CA LEU A 101 -12.69 1.76 -4.02
C LEU A 101 -14.18 1.44 -4.22
N ASP A 102 -14.54 0.88 -5.36
CA ASP A 102 -15.90 0.42 -5.65
C ASP A 102 -16.33 -0.69 -4.68
N GLU A 103 -15.43 -1.63 -4.38
CA GLU A 103 -15.68 -2.71 -3.42
C GLU A 103 -15.87 -2.17 -1.99
N MET A 104 -15.11 -1.15 -1.57
CA MET A 104 -15.30 -0.48 -0.28
C MET A 104 -16.70 0.14 -0.17
N ILE A 105 -17.15 0.82 -1.23
CA ILE A 105 -18.50 1.41 -1.28
C ILE A 105 -19.56 0.32 -1.23
N LEU A 106 -19.39 -0.75 -2.02
CA LEU A 106 -20.34 -1.85 -2.12
C LEU A 106 -20.49 -2.60 -0.78
N GLN A 107 -19.37 -2.88 -0.12
CA GLN A 107 -19.37 -3.57 1.19
C GLN A 107 -19.63 -2.62 2.36
N ASN A 108 -19.67 -1.30 2.13
CA ASN A 108 -19.74 -0.30 3.17
C ASN A 108 -18.65 -0.48 4.25
N ASN A 109 -17.44 -0.73 3.81
CA ASN A 109 -16.30 -1.02 4.69
C ASN A 109 -15.01 -0.44 4.11
N SER A 110 -14.17 0.17 4.97
CA SER A 110 -12.84 0.65 4.57
C SER A 110 -11.86 -0.50 4.33
N VAL A 111 -12.05 -1.63 5.03
CA VAL A 111 -11.16 -2.79 4.96
C VAL A 111 -11.76 -3.86 4.04
N VAL A 112 -11.22 -3.94 2.82
CA VAL A 112 -11.57 -4.95 1.83
C VAL A 112 -10.34 -5.73 1.38
N ALA A 113 -10.53 -6.78 0.59
CA ALA A 113 -9.42 -7.57 0.08
C ALA A 113 -8.53 -6.74 -0.87
N ALA A 114 -7.22 -6.79 -0.68
CA ALA A 114 -6.28 -6.13 -1.56
C ALA A 114 -6.36 -6.67 -3.00
N LEU A 115 -6.17 -5.78 -3.98
CA LEU A 115 -6.15 -6.16 -5.39
C LEU A 115 -4.93 -7.02 -5.69
N LYS A 116 -5.18 -8.15 -6.35
CA LYS A 116 -4.11 -9.05 -6.78
C LYS A 116 -3.20 -8.35 -7.79
N GLY A 117 -1.90 -8.29 -7.45
CA GLY A 117 -0.88 -7.64 -8.28
C GLY A 117 -0.63 -6.16 -7.96
N ASP A 118 -1.46 -5.55 -7.09
CA ASP A 118 -1.27 -4.19 -6.57
C ASP A 118 -1.52 -4.12 -5.04
N GLU A 119 -1.08 -5.17 -4.33
CA GLU A 119 -1.34 -5.35 -2.89
C GLU A 119 -0.77 -4.20 -2.06
N LEU A 120 0.44 -3.72 -2.39
CA LEU A 120 1.08 -2.61 -1.68
C LEU A 120 0.30 -1.31 -1.80
N ALA A 121 -0.15 -0.96 -3.01
CA ALA A 121 -0.99 0.22 -3.20
C ALA A 121 -2.34 0.05 -2.51
N SER A 122 -2.95 -1.15 -2.59
CA SER A 122 -4.22 -1.43 -1.91
C SER A 122 -4.13 -1.14 -0.40
N ILE A 123 -3.05 -1.55 0.27
CA ILE A 123 -2.83 -1.27 1.70
C ILE A 123 -2.80 0.24 1.97
N VAL A 124 -2.10 1.02 1.13
CA VAL A 124 -2.01 2.48 1.30
C VAL A 124 -3.38 3.15 1.08
N PHE A 125 -4.14 2.70 0.07
CA PHE A 125 -5.49 3.23 -0.18
C PHE A 125 -6.47 2.87 0.93
N ILE A 126 -6.42 1.64 1.48
CA ILE A 126 -7.21 1.22 2.65
C ILE A 126 -6.91 2.12 3.84
N ALA A 127 -5.61 2.34 4.15
CA ALA A 127 -5.21 3.24 5.22
C ALA A 127 -5.69 4.68 5.01
N CYS A 128 -5.66 5.17 3.77
CA CYS A 128 -6.12 6.50 3.43
C CYS A 128 -7.64 6.68 3.61
N VAL A 129 -8.45 5.68 3.24
CA VAL A 129 -9.91 5.69 3.49
C VAL A 129 -10.20 5.61 4.98
N ASP A 130 -9.49 4.76 5.71
CA ASP A 130 -9.66 4.63 7.17
C ASP A 130 -9.28 5.94 7.90
N ASP A 131 -8.22 6.64 7.47
CA ASP A 131 -7.84 7.97 7.97
C ASP A 131 -8.92 9.02 7.68
N ALA A 132 -9.55 8.99 6.51
CA ALA A 132 -10.68 9.87 6.20
C ALA A 132 -11.86 9.64 7.16
N LEU A 133 -12.22 8.38 7.39
CA LEU A 133 -13.28 8.01 8.33
C LEU A 133 -12.92 8.42 9.76
N PHE A 134 -11.67 8.24 10.16
CA PHE A 134 -11.17 8.70 11.46
C PHE A 134 -11.35 10.21 11.64
N ASN A 135 -11.05 11.00 10.61
CA ASN A 135 -11.24 12.45 10.63
C ASN A 135 -12.72 12.87 10.70
N GLY A 136 -13.64 11.99 10.34
CA GLY A 136 -15.08 12.20 10.46
C GLY A 136 -15.68 11.81 11.81
N LEU A 137 -14.88 11.20 12.71
CA LEU A 137 -15.35 10.88 14.06
C LEU A 137 -15.42 12.11 14.97
N PRO A 138 -16.27 12.09 16.01
CA PRO A 138 -16.25 13.08 17.07
C PRO A 138 -14.86 13.15 17.76
N GLU A 139 -14.45 14.34 18.18
CA GLU A 139 -13.12 14.59 18.75
C GLU A 139 -12.80 13.72 19.98
N SER A 140 -13.80 13.46 20.82
CA SER A 140 -13.69 12.55 21.97
C SER A 140 -13.28 11.14 21.57
N ARG A 141 -13.89 10.63 20.50
CA ARG A 141 -13.62 9.30 19.97
C ARG A 141 -12.24 9.20 19.33
N GLN A 142 -11.83 10.25 18.60
CA GLN A 142 -10.48 10.31 18.02
C GLN A 142 -9.40 10.27 19.11
N LEU A 143 -9.61 10.96 20.23
CA LEU A 143 -8.67 10.97 21.35
C LEU A 143 -8.57 9.60 22.06
N GLU A 144 -9.68 8.88 22.19
CA GLU A 144 -9.70 7.53 22.74
C GLU A 144 -8.87 6.56 21.87
N LEU A 145 -9.11 6.57 20.57
CA LEU A 145 -8.42 5.69 19.62
C LEU A 145 -6.92 5.97 19.54
N LYS A 146 -6.50 7.23 19.60
CA LYS A 146 -5.08 7.60 19.64
C LYS A 146 -4.38 7.08 20.89
N LYS A 147 -5.02 7.14 22.05
CA LYS A 147 -4.46 6.61 23.31
C LYS A 147 -4.33 5.08 23.30
N SER A 148 -5.28 4.39 22.68
CA SER A 148 -5.26 2.92 22.57
C SER A 148 -4.22 2.40 21.56
N GLY A 149 -3.78 3.21 20.62
CA GLY A 149 -2.76 2.84 19.62
C GLY A 149 -1.32 3.04 20.07
N ASP A 150 -1.10 3.74 21.20
CA ASP A 150 0.23 4.02 21.77
C ASP A 150 0.66 3.02 22.87
N GLU A 151 -0.16 2.02 23.21
CA GLU A 151 0.14 0.90 24.12
C GLU A 151 0.57 -0.37 23.33
#